data_86cd6e8777de8a5913c8c466d370fbc0
#
_entry.id   86cd6e8777de8a5913c8c466d370fbc0
#
_cell.length_a   1.000
_cell.length_b   1.000
_cell.length_c   1.000
_cell.angle_alpha   90.00
_cell.angle_beta   90.00
_cell.angle_gamma   90.00
#
_symmetry.space_group_name_H-M   'P 1'
#
loop_
_entity.id
_entity.type
_entity.pdbx_description
1 polymer ?
#
loop_
_entity_poly.entity_id
_entity_poly.type
_entity_poly.pdbx_seq_one_letter_code
_entity_poly.pdbx_strand_id
1 'polypeptide(L)'
;MKVLIVGGGGREHAIAQSVAKSEKVDKIYCTPGNAGIAALAECAPIGAMEFDKIVAFAKEKEVDLVIVGMDDPLVGGLVDELEKAGIRAFGPKKNAAILEGSKAFSKDLMKKYNIPTAAYENFTDPDAAIKYLETEAKFSNCIKSRWTGSWERSFDLQYTGGSKRWCQRDYDG
;
A
#
# COMPACT_ATOMS: atom_id res chain seq x y z
N MET A 1 25.75 -4.73 -9.06
CA MET A 1 24.93 -4.02 -8.04
C MET A 1 24.30 -5.04 -7.12
N LYS A 2 24.26 -4.73 -5.82
CA LYS A 2 23.47 -5.46 -4.83
C LYS A 2 22.11 -4.77 -4.66
N VAL A 3 21.02 -5.49 -4.83
CA VAL A 3 19.66 -4.96 -4.75
C VAL A 3 18.92 -5.60 -3.58
N LEU A 4 18.22 -4.80 -2.77
CA LEU A 4 17.31 -5.29 -1.73
C LEU A 4 15.87 -4.98 -2.15
N ILE A 5 15.00 -5.99 -2.12
CA ILE A 5 13.57 -5.86 -2.38
C ILE A 5 12.84 -5.98 -1.03
N VAL A 6 11.98 -4.99 -0.72
CA VAL A 6 11.18 -5.00 0.51
C VAL A 6 9.75 -5.43 0.17
N GLY A 7 9.35 -6.55 0.74
CA GLY A 7 8.05 -7.17 0.57
C GLY A 7 8.12 -8.68 0.34
N GLY A 8 6.99 -9.35 0.26
CA GLY A 8 6.91 -10.81 0.14
C GLY A 8 5.72 -11.29 -0.69
N GLY A 9 5.09 -10.41 -1.47
CA GLY A 9 3.94 -10.74 -2.31
C GLY A 9 4.30 -11.11 -3.74
N GLY A 10 3.28 -11.27 -4.58
CA GLY A 10 3.43 -11.58 -6.00
C GLY A 10 4.09 -10.46 -6.80
N ARG A 11 3.86 -9.19 -6.42
CA ARG A 11 4.55 -8.02 -7.01
C ARG A 11 6.06 -8.11 -6.81
N GLU A 12 6.49 -8.34 -5.59
CA GLU A 12 7.91 -8.43 -5.23
C GLU A 12 8.58 -9.63 -5.90
N HIS A 13 7.84 -10.75 -6.05
CA HIS A 13 8.34 -11.90 -6.82
C HIS A 13 8.55 -11.54 -8.31
N ALA A 14 7.60 -10.85 -8.94
CA ALA A 14 7.74 -10.40 -10.32
C ALA A 14 8.88 -9.38 -10.49
N ILE A 15 9.08 -8.48 -9.52
CA ILE A 15 10.20 -7.56 -9.46
C ILE A 15 11.52 -8.35 -9.37
N ALA A 16 11.61 -9.32 -8.46
CA ALA A 16 12.80 -10.16 -8.29
C ALA A 16 13.15 -10.90 -9.59
N GLN A 17 12.15 -11.48 -10.28
CA GLN A 17 12.35 -12.12 -11.58
C GLN A 17 12.87 -11.17 -12.66
N SER A 18 12.39 -9.92 -12.66
CA SER A 18 12.83 -8.91 -13.62
C SER A 18 14.25 -8.42 -13.32
N VAL A 19 14.54 -8.18 -12.04
CA VAL A 19 15.86 -7.74 -11.56
C VAL A 19 16.92 -8.82 -11.82
N ALA A 20 16.58 -10.11 -11.63
CA ALA A 20 17.48 -11.24 -11.86
C ALA A 20 17.94 -11.39 -13.32
N LYS A 21 17.21 -10.79 -14.27
CA LYS A 21 17.60 -10.80 -15.70
C LYS A 21 18.63 -9.73 -16.05
N SER A 22 18.90 -8.81 -15.15
CA SER A 22 19.78 -7.68 -15.40
C SER A 22 21.24 -8.07 -15.18
N GLU A 23 22.07 -7.91 -16.20
CA GLU A 23 23.54 -8.11 -16.12
C GLU A 23 24.23 -7.14 -15.15
N LYS A 24 23.54 -6.08 -14.72
CA LYS A 24 24.06 -5.11 -13.76
C LYS A 24 23.86 -5.52 -12.29
N VAL A 25 23.14 -6.61 -12.05
CA VAL A 25 22.81 -7.08 -10.71
C VAL A 25 23.58 -8.34 -10.38
N ASP A 26 24.43 -8.25 -9.38
CA ASP A 26 25.27 -9.36 -8.93
C ASP A 26 24.61 -10.17 -7.81
N LYS A 27 23.81 -9.50 -6.98
CA LYS A 27 23.15 -10.11 -5.82
C LYS A 27 21.80 -9.47 -5.56
N ILE A 28 20.81 -10.33 -5.25
CA ILE A 28 19.48 -9.90 -4.83
C ILE A 28 19.24 -10.38 -3.40
N TYR A 29 18.81 -9.46 -2.55
CA TYR A 29 18.26 -9.71 -1.21
C TYR A 29 16.77 -9.41 -1.21
N CYS A 30 16.01 -10.05 -0.33
CA CYS A 30 14.60 -9.74 -0.13
C CYS A 30 14.21 -9.82 1.35
N THR A 31 13.28 -8.97 1.79
CA THR A 31 12.83 -8.96 3.17
C THR A 31 11.33 -8.65 3.26
N PRO A 32 10.50 -9.48 3.91
CA PRO A 32 10.82 -10.83 4.38
C PRO A 32 10.97 -11.86 3.26
N GLY A 33 10.46 -11.56 2.04
CA GLY A 33 10.42 -12.49 0.93
C GLY A 33 9.34 -13.59 1.09
N ASN A 34 9.43 -14.59 0.22
CA ASN A 34 8.61 -15.82 0.23
C ASN A 34 9.37 -16.97 -0.42
N ALA A 35 8.80 -18.18 -0.39
CA ALA A 35 9.45 -19.37 -0.95
C ALA A 35 9.78 -19.26 -2.45
N GLY A 36 8.96 -18.58 -3.25
CA GLY A 36 9.22 -18.36 -4.68
C GLY A 36 10.37 -17.36 -4.90
N ILE A 37 10.43 -16.30 -4.09
CA ILE A 37 11.52 -15.31 -4.12
C ILE A 37 12.83 -15.93 -3.67
N ALA A 38 12.80 -16.85 -2.70
CA ALA A 38 14.01 -17.52 -2.18
C ALA A 38 14.76 -18.33 -3.25
N ALA A 39 14.13 -18.68 -4.35
CA ALA A 39 14.80 -19.31 -5.51
C ALA A 39 15.66 -18.31 -6.32
N LEU A 40 15.44 -17.00 -6.15
CA LEU A 40 16.08 -15.93 -6.93
C LEU A 40 16.93 -14.99 -6.05
N ALA A 41 16.62 -14.90 -4.76
CA ALA A 41 17.17 -13.94 -3.84
C ALA A 41 17.47 -14.57 -2.48
N GLU A 42 18.42 -14.00 -1.76
CA GLU A 42 18.65 -14.32 -0.36
C GLU A 42 17.61 -13.59 0.53
N CYS A 43 16.72 -14.35 1.14
CA CYS A 43 15.67 -13.79 1.99
C CYS A 43 16.15 -13.61 3.43
N ALA A 44 15.90 -12.43 4.00
CA ALA A 44 16.17 -12.13 5.41
C ALA A 44 14.84 -12.06 6.19
N PRO A 45 14.75 -12.65 7.39
CA PRO A 45 13.53 -12.68 8.19
C PRO A 45 13.29 -11.35 8.93
N ILE A 46 13.23 -10.26 8.18
CA ILE A 46 12.97 -8.91 8.68
C ILE A 46 11.60 -8.48 8.16
N GLY A 47 10.69 -8.05 9.04
CA GLY A 47 9.37 -7.57 8.64
C GLY A 47 9.45 -6.27 7.84
N ALA A 48 8.56 -6.09 6.87
CA ALA A 48 8.57 -4.92 5.97
C ALA A 48 8.38 -3.57 6.71
N MET A 49 7.83 -3.59 7.93
CA MET A 49 7.65 -2.39 8.77
C MET A 49 8.77 -2.20 9.81
N GLU A 50 9.78 -3.05 9.84
CA GLU A 50 10.93 -2.95 10.76
C GLU A 50 12.04 -2.07 10.15
N PHE A 51 11.76 -0.79 9.97
CA PHE A 51 12.60 0.14 9.20
C PHE A 51 14.05 0.21 9.67
N ASP A 52 14.28 0.27 10.98
CA ASP A 52 15.65 0.31 11.54
C ASP A 52 16.45 -0.93 11.15
N LYS A 53 15.82 -2.12 11.20
CA LYS A 53 16.46 -3.37 10.81
C LYS A 53 16.72 -3.44 9.31
N ILE A 54 15.78 -2.93 8.47
CA ILE A 54 15.96 -2.85 7.02
C ILE A 54 17.14 -1.94 6.66
N VAL A 55 17.22 -0.76 7.28
CA VAL A 55 18.32 0.19 7.09
C VAL A 55 19.66 -0.42 7.55
N ALA A 56 19.68 -1.07 8.71
CA ALA A 56 20.89 -1.73 9.22
C ALA A 56 21.35 -2.86 8.29
N PHE A 57 20.44 -3.70 7.84
CA PHE A 57 20.71 -4.79 6.89
C PHE A 57 21.24 -4.27 5.56
N ALA A 58 20.62 -3.22 5.02
CA ALA A 58 21.05 -2.61 3.77
C ALA A 58 22.49 -2.05 3.86
N LYS A 59 22.85 -1.45 5.01
CA LYS A 59 24.22 -1.00 5.28
C LYS A 59 25.19 -2.16 5.45
N GLU A 60 24.84 -3.18 6.24
CA GLU A 60 25.69 -4.37 6.47
C GLU A 60 26.03 -5.09 5.18
N LYS A 61 25.01 -5.26 4.30
CA LYS A 61 25.19 -5.93 3.00
C LYS A 61 25.75 -5.02 1.90
N GLU A 62 25.97 -3.74 2.20
CA GLU A 62 26.40 -2.73 1.23
C GLU A 62 25.48 -2.71 0.00
N VAL A 63 24.16 -2.58 0.24
CA VAL A 63 23.14 -2.55 -0.82
C VAL A 63 23.24 -1.26 -1.62
N ASP A 64 23.30 -1.37 -2.94
CA ASP A 64 23.36 -0.23 -3.85
C ASP A 64 22.00 0.41 -4.12
N LEU A 65 20.93 -0.40 -4.07
CA LEU A 65 19.56 0.04 -4.35
C LEU A 65 18.55 -0.77 -3.55
N VAL A 66 17.63 -0.08 -2.87
CA VAL A 66 16.48 -0.71 -2.22
C VAL A 66 15.22 -0.45 -3.06
N ILE A 67 14.46 -1.49 -3.37
CA ILE A 67 13.15 -1.40 -4.05
C ILE A 67 12.06 -1.70 -3.03
N VAL A 68 11.20 -0.73 -2.77
CA VAL A 68 10.07 -0.90 -1.84
C VAL A 68 8.82 -1.24 -2.64
N GLY A 69 8.39 -2.50 -2.59
CA GLY A 69 7.28 -3.02 -3.40
C GLY A 69 5.92 -2.96 -2.71
N MET A 70 5.87 -2.84 -1.37
CA MET A 70 4.64 -2.81 -0.58
C MET A 70 4.18 -1.39 -0.27
N ASP A 71 2.87 -1.21 -0.16
CA ASP A 71 2.23 0.08 0.09
C ASP A 71 2.47 0.57 1.54
N ASP A 72 2.32 -0.32 2.54
CA ASP A 72 2.46 0.03 3.96
C ASP A 72 3.83 0.63 4.31
N PRO A 73 4.98 0.05 3.91
CA PRO A 73 6.28 0.67 4.15
C PRO A 73 6.46 2.01 3.44
N LEU A 74 5.87 2.19 2.25
CA LEU A 74 5.91 3.46 1.52
C LEU A 74 5.16 4.56 2.28
N VAL A 75 3.93 4.26 2.70
CA VAL A 75 3.09 5.16 3.51
C VAL A 75 3.71 5.40 4.88
N GLY A 76 4.36 4.41 5.46
CA GLY A 76 5.13 4.51 6.70
C GLY A 76 6.34 5.44 6.59
N GLY A 77 6.92 5.59 5.38
CA GLY A 77 8.06 6.47 5.11
C GLY A 77 9.41 5.77 5.03
N LEU A 78 9.44 4.47 4.72
CA LEU A 78 10.70 3.72 4.60
C LEU A 78 11.68 4.35 3.59
N VAL A 79 11.17 4.91 2.47
CA VAL A 79 12.01 5.58 1.47
C VAL A 79 12.71 6.80 2.08
N ASP A 80 11.99 7.58 2.90
CA ASP A 80 12.56 8.75 3.58
C ASP A 80 13.67 8.32 4.57
N GLU A 81 13.49 7.23 5.31
CA GLU A 81 14.49 6.71 6.24
C GLU A 81 15.74 6.16 5.53
N LEU A 82 15.55 5.45 4.41
CA LEU A 82 16.65 4.97 3.58
C LEU A 82 17.48 6.12 3.01
N GLU A 83 16.82 7.15 2.46
CA GLU A 83 17.51 8.33 1.93
C GLU A 83 18.27 9.11 3.02
N LYS A 84 17.68 9.31 4.22
CA LYS A 84 18.38 9.90 5.36
C LYS A 84 19.63 9.10 5.76
N ALA A 85 19.58 7.80 5.57
CA ALA A 85 20.72 6.91 5.83
C ALA A 85 21.76 6.88 4.70
N GLY A 86 21.55 7.64 3.61
CA GLY A 86 22.40 7.69 2.42
C GLY A 86 22.25 6.48 1.48
N ILE A 87 21.16 5.73 1.60
CA ILE A 87 20.88 4.53 0.80
C ILE A 87 19.91 4.92 -0.32
N ARG A 88 20.25 4.59 -1.56
CA ARG A 88 19.36 4.81 -2.70
C ARG A 88 18.14 3.93 -2.60
N ALA A 89 16.95 4.51 -2.76
CA ALA A 89 15.69 3.80 -2.74
C ALA A 89 14.85 4.10 -3.97
N PHE A 90 14.13 3.09 -4.45
CA PHE A 90 13.10 3.22 -5.48
C PHE A 90 11.73 3.05 -4.83
N GLY A 91 10.93 4.09 -4.90
CA GLY A 91 9.58 4.17 -4.36
C GLY A 91 9.21 5.64 -4.07
N PRO A 92 7.92 5.95 -3.93
CA PRO A 92 7.49 7.28 -3.52
C PRO A 92 7.85 7.55 -2.05
N LYS A 93 8.17 8.79 -1.74
CA LYS A 93 8.30 9.27 -0.36
C LYS A 93 6.94 9.29 0.34
N LYS A 94 6.93 9.34 1.67
CA LYS A 94 5.73 9.32 2.49
C LYS A 94 4.67 10.34 2.05
N ASN A 95 5.08 11.55 1.71
CA ASN A 95 4.17 12.62 1.27
C ASN A 95 3.48 12.32 -0.06
N ALA A 96 4.08 11.53 -0.94
CA ALA A 96 3.47 11.10 -2.20
C ALA A 96 2.76 9.74 -2.07
N ALA A 97 3.26 8.85 -1.21
CA ALA A 97 2.68 7.54 -0.95
C ALA A 97 1.24 7.60 -0.39
N ILE A 98 0.85 8.74 0.19
CA ILE A 98 -0.54 8.97 0.66
C ILE A 98 -1.57 8.82 -0.46
N LEU A 99 -1.18 9.00 -1.73
CA LEU A 99 -2.05 8.77 -2.88
C LEU A 99 -2.53 7.31 -2.96
N GLU A 100 -1.71 6.37 -2.56
CA GLU A 100 -2.09 4.96 -2.46
C GLU A 100 -2.68 4.65 -1.08
N GLY A 101 -2.10 5.22 -0.03
CA GLY A 101 -2.48 4.95 1.36
C GLY A 101 -3.83 5.54 1.81
N SER A 102 -4.42 6.47 1.05
CA SER A 102 -5.71 7.08 1.40
C SER A 102 -6.60 7.28 0.19
N LYS A 103 -7.61 6.42 0.06
CA LYS A 103 -8.61 6.55 -1.02
C LYS A 103 -9.39 7.86 -0.95
N ALA A 104 -9.74 8.31 0.24
CA ALA A 104 -10.41 9.60 0.44
C ALA A 104 -9.55 10.74 -0.11
N PHE A 105 -8.28 10.79 0.29
CA PHE A 105 -7.33 11.79 -0.20
C PHE A 105 -7.17 11.75 -1.73
N SER A 106 -7.00 10.54 -2.31
CA SER A 106 -6.87 10.37 -3.77
C SER A 106 -8.12 10.83 -4.51
N LYS A 107 -9.31 10.48 -4.00
CA LYS A 107 -10.58 10.91 -4.58
C LYS A 107 -10.76 12.43 -4.52
N ASP A 108 -10.44 13.06 -3.38
CA ASP A 108 -10.50 14.52 -3.22
C ASP A 108 -9.51 15.22 -4.15
N LEU A 109 -8.30 14.65 -4.32
CA LEU A 109 -7.33 15.16 -5.27
C LEU A 109 -7.84 15.06 -6.72
N MET A 110 -8.41 13.92 -7.09
CA MET A 110 -8.99 13.71 -8.42
C MET A 110 -10.12 14.70 -8.68
N LYS A 111 -11.00 14.94 -7.72
CA LYS A 111 -12.07 15.94 -7.80
C LYS A 111 -11.50 17.35 -7.98
N LYS A 112 -10.49 17.71 -7.18
CA LYS A 112 -9.83 19.03 -7.23
C LYS A 112 -9.21 19.34 -8.59
N TYR A 113 -8.62 18.34 -9.24
CA TYR A 113 -7.90 18.49 -10.52
C TYR A 113 -8.70 17.99 -11.73
N ASN A 114 -10.00 17.70 -11.59
CA ASN A 114 -10.88 17.19 -12.64
C ASN A 114 -10.34 15.91 -13.30
N ILE A 115 -9.69 15.04 -12.54
CA ILE A 115 -9.23 13.74 -13.03
C ILE A 115 -10.43 12.79 -13.08
N PRO A 116 -10.72 12.14 -14.23
CA PRO A 116 -11.87 11.23 -14.36
C PRO A 116 -11.83 10.11 -13.34
N THR A 117 -12.90 9.96 -12.58
CA THR A 117 -13.08 8.89 -11.59
C THR A 117 -14.56 8.66 -11.34
N ALA A 118 -14.92 7.50 -10.79
CA ALA A 118 -16.28 7.23 -10.36
C ALA A 118 -16.72 8.23 -9.28
N ALA A 119 -18.01 8.58 -9.28
CA ALA A 119 -18.60 9.42 -8.25
C ALA A 119 -18.34 8.82 -6.86
N TYR A 120 -18.12 9.66 -5.89
CA TYR A 120 -17.84 9.26 -4.51
C TYR A 120 -18.31 10.35 -3.53
N GLU A 121 -18.52 9.96 -2.28
CA GLU A 121 -18.72 10.87 -1.16
C GLU A 121 -18.01 10.30 0.08
N ASN A 122 -17.49 11.18 0.94
CA ASN A 122 -16.80 10.80 2.17
C ASN A 122 -17.67 11.20 3.37
N PHE A 123 -17.84 10.29 4.31
CA PHE A 123 -18.62 10.52 5.54
C PHE A 123 -17.77 10.18 6.76
N THR A 124 -17.92 10.99 7.81
CA THR A 124 -17.36 10.73 9.15
C THR A 124 -18.45 10.40 10.16
N ASP A 125 -19.71 10.53 9.74
CA ASP A 125 -20.90 10.25 10.52
C ASP A 125 -21.77 9.21 9.80
N PRO A 126 -22.14 8.08 10.47
CA PRO A 126 -22.93 7.03 9.87
C PRO A 126 -24.34 7.46 9.48
N ASP A 127 -24.98 8.36 10.24
CA ASP A 127 -26.34 8.83 9.95
C ASP A 127 -26.35 9.69 8.67
N ALA A 128 -25.31 10.51 8.47
CA ALA A 128 -25.14 11.28 7.25
C ALA A 128 -24.92 10.36 6.03
N ALA A 129 -24.15 9.27 6.18
CA ALA A 129 -23.94 8.28 5.14
C ALA A 129 -25.24 7.55 4.77
N ILE A 130 -26.04 7.15 5.77
CA ILE A 130 -27.33 6.50 5.59
C ILE A 130 -28.29 7.45 4.85
N LYS A 131 -28.38 8.70 5.29
CA LYS A 131 -29.23 9.72 4.64
C LYS A 131 -28.85 9.91 3.16
N TYR A 132 -27.56 9.99 2.86
CA TYR A 132 -27.08 10.10 1.48
C TYR A 132 -27.48 8.88 0.64
N LEU A 133 -27.34 7.67 1.19
CA LEU A 133 -27.76 6.45 0.50
C LEU A 133 -29.27 6.40 0.21
N GLU A 134 -30.09 7.02 1.05
CA GLU A 134 -31.53 7.07 0.88
C GLU A 134 -31.98 8.11 -0.15
N THR A 135 -31.28 9.24 -0.25
CA THR A 135 -31.72 10.41 -1.02
C THR A 135 -30.98 10.59 -2.33
N GLU A 136 -29.68 10.36 -2.35
CA GLU A 136 -28.80 10.74 -3.46
C GLU A 136 -28.24 9.53 -4.21
N ALA A 137 -28.11 8.38 -3.53
CA ALA A 137 -27.42 7.23 -4.08
C ALA A 137 -28.23 6.52 -5.16
N LYS A 138 -27.66 6.43 -6.36
CA LYS A 138 -28.16 5.58 -7.44
C LYS A 138 -27.75 4.13 -7.21
N PHE A 139 -28.47 3.17 -7.78
CA PHE A 139 -28.20 1.73 -7.67
C PHE A 139 -26.73 1.39 -7.96
N SER A 140 -26.19 0.38 -7.24
CA SER A 140 -24.79 -0.07 -7.29
C SER A 140 -23.79 0.88 -6.62
N ASN A 141 -23.93 1.08 -5.31
CA ASN A 141 -22.92 1.81 -4.52
C ASN A 141 -21.98 0.84 -3.81
N CYS A 142 -20.68 1.09 -3.91
CA CYS A 142 -19.66 0.40 -3.14
C CYS A 142 -19.32 1.24 -1.91
N ILE A 143 -19.63 0.72 -0.72
CA ILE A 143 -19.25 1.34 0.54
C ILE A 143 -17.91 0.75 0.99
N LYS A 144 -16.97 1.62 1.34
CA LYS A 144 -15.66 1.24 1.86
C LYS A 144 -15.46 1.89 3.20
N SER A 145 -15.21 1.10 4.25
CA SER A 145 -14.77 1.65 5.52
C SER A 145 -13.28 2.00 5.45
N ARG A 146 -12.91 3.06 6.13
CA ARG A 146 -11.52 3.42 6.36
C ARG A 146 -11.05 2.74 7.63
N TRP A 147 -10.69 1.48 7.54
CA TRP A 147 -10.03 0.79 8.63
C TRP A 147 -8.51 1.03 8.55
N THR A 148 -7.88 1.25 9.70
CA THR A 148 -6.42 1.41 9.85
C THR A 148 -5.64 0.09 9.80
N GLY A 149 -6.26 -1.01 9.39
CA GLY A 149 -5.67 -2.33 9.22
C GLY A 149 -5.51 -2.69 7.73
N SER A 150 -4.64 -3.65 7.43
CA SER A 150 -4.13 -4.02 6.10
C SER A 150 -5.14 -4.54 5.06
N TRP A 151 -6.45 -4.49 5.33
CA TRP A 151 -7.48 -4.93 4.40
C TRP A 151 -8.64 -3.94 4.34
N GLU A 152 -8.77 -3.23 3.22
CA GLU A 152 -10.00 -2.49 2.93
C GLU A 152 -11.13 -3.48 2.67
N ARG A 153 -12.12 -3.50 3.54
CA ARG A 153 -13.37 -4.20 3.25
C ARG A 153 -14.18 -3.35 2.29
N SER A 154 -14.27 -3.76 1.04
CA SER A 154 -15.21 -3.21 0.08
C SER A 154 -16.41 -4.13 -0.06
N PHE A 155 -17.61 -3.60 0.04
CA PHE A 155 -18.84 -4.34 -0.18
C PHE A 155 -19.60 -3.70 -1.34
N ASP A 156 -19.88 -4.47 -2.38
CA ASP A 156 -20.85 -4.10 -3.39
C ASP A 156 -22.25 -4.38 -2.83
N LEU A 157 -22.98 -3.33 -2.50
CA LEU A 157 -24.33 -3.44 -1.99
C LEU A 157 -25.33 -3.15 -3.11
N GLN A 158 -25.96 -4.19 -3.61
CA GLN A 158 -27.05 -4.08 -4.58
C GLN A 158 -28.40 -3.71 -3.94
N TYR A 159 -28.48 -3.54 -2.59
CA TYR A 159 -29.72 -3.33 -1.84
C TYR A 159 -29.59 -2.31 -0.70
N THR A 160 -30.48 -1.32 -0.69
CA THR A 160 -30.53 -0.26 0.34
C THR A 160 -30.65 -0.78 1.79
N GLY A 161 -31.41 -1.86 2.03
CA GLY A 161 -31.57 -2.44 3.38
C GLY A 161 -30.31 -3.08 3.95
N GLY A 162 -29.40 -3.61 3.11
CA GLY A 162 -28.11 -4.16 3.53
C GLY A 162 -27.08 -3.08 3.89
N SER A 163 -27.15 -1.92 3.20
CA SER A 163 -26.26 -0.78 3.38
C SER A 163 -26.41 -0.15 4.77
N LYS A 164 -27.64 -0.01 5.29
CA LYS A 164 -27.91 0.56 6.61
C LYS A 164 -27.28 -0.27 7.74
N ARG A 165 -27.47 -1.59 7.66
CA ARG A 165 -26.99 -2.53 8.69
C ARG A 165 -25.46 -2.59 8.75
N TRP A 166 -24.79 -2.34 7.62
CA TRP A 166 -23.34 -2.31 7.56
C TRP A 166 -22.77 -1.00 8.08
N CYS A 167 -23.29 0.17 7.69
CA CYS A 167 -22.88 1.46 8.22
C CYS A 167 -22.91 1.48 9.75
N GLN A 168 -23.98 0.92 10.36
CA GLN A 168 -24.12 0.86 11.80
C GLN A 168 -23.10 -0.06 12.48
N ARG A 169 -22.81 -1.22 11.88
CA ARG A 169 -21.93 -2.22 12.48
C ARG A 169 -20.46 -1.81 12.54
N ASP A 170 -19.95 -1.04 11.58
CA ASP A 170 -18.54 -0.65 11.51
C ASP A 170 -18.21 0.63 12.29
N TYR A 171 -19.23 1.37 12.73
CA TYR A 171 -19.05 2.51 13.61
C TYR A 171 -19.22 2.16 15.11
N ASP A 172 -19.96 1.11 15.42
CA ASP A 172 -20.20 0.61 16.79
C ASP A 172 -19.17 -0.44 17.24
N GLY A 173 -18.25 -0.85 16.40
CA GLY A 173 -17.18 -1.85 16.64
C GLY A 173 -15.81 -1.26 16.65
#